data_d6c63e6688a01ed793a983f958bbfc4a
#
_entry.id   d6c63e6688a01ed793a983f958bbfc4a
#
_cell.length_a   1.000
_cell.length_b   1.000
_cell.length_c   1.000
_cell.angle_alpha   90.00
_cell.angle_beta   90.00
_cell.angle_gamma   90.00
#
_symmetry.space_group_name_H-M   'P 1'
#
loop_
_entity.id
_entity.type
_entity.pdbx_description
1 polymer ?
#
loop_
_entity_poly.entity_id
_entity_poly.type
_entity_poly.pdbx_seq_one_letter_code
_entity_poly.pdbx_strand_id
1 'polypeptide(L)'
;MTEFVNADAIGQGLSAFNAQSAAVTAGRLMLKRLKQLADRNVSFAFETTLASRTFAPWLKELTAGGYSLNIVFLWLPNPEFAVARVADRVALGGHDVPEKVVRRRYARGIRNFFELYRPLTSMWRMYDTSREPPPRLIAAGRGSTVDQIDDQDAWRRIEREIHGKS
;
A
#
# COMPACT_ATOMS: atom_id res chain seq x y z
N MET A 1 11.63 7.87 17.64
CA MET A 1 10.31 7.16 17.61
C MET A 1 9.73 7.37 16.24
N THR A 2 9.31 6.32 15.55
CA THR A 2 8.67 6.41 14.22
C THR A 2 7.19 6.66 14.42
N GLU A 3 6.65 7.74 13.85
CA GLU A 3 5.20 7.99 13.86
C GLU A 3 4.51 7.14 12.80
N PHE A 4 3.38 6.52 13.18
CA PHE A 4 2.53 5.75 12.27
C PHE A 4 1.25 6.52 11.97
N VAL A 5 0.98 6.78 10.69
CA VAL A 5 -0.19 7.54 10.24
C VAL A 5 -1.09 6.62 9.42
N ASN A 6 -2.35 6.46 9.88
CA ASN A 6 -3.34 5.59 9.25
C ASN A 6 -4.61 6.38 8.88
N ALA A 7 -4.98 6.35 7.59
CA ALA A 7 -6.17 7.06 7.10
C ALA A 7 -7.48 6.50 7.67
N ASP A 8 -7.57 5.19 7.91
CA ASP A 8 -8.78 4.56 8.47
C ASP A 8 -8.99 5.01 9.93
N ALA A 9 -7.92 5.11 10.73
CA ALA A 9 -7.98 5.64 12.08
C ALA A 9 -8.43 7.12 12.10
N ILE A 10 -7.93 7.93 11.16
CA ILE A 10 -8.37 9.33 10.99
C ILE A 10 -9.84 9.38 10.57
N GLY A 11 -10.26 8.52 9.65
CA GLY A 11 -11.63 8.45 9.14
C GLY A 11 -12.65 8.09 10.22
N GLN A 12 -12.31 7.15 11.11
CA GLN A 12 -13.14 6.76 12.25
C GLN A 12 -13.42 7.94 13.21
N GLY A 13 -12.46 8.86 13.35
CA GLY A 13 -12.63 10.05 14.18
C GLY A 13 -13.46 11.17 13.54
N LEU A 14 -13.72 11.12 12.21
CA LEU A 14 -14.36 12.23 11.50
C LEU A 14 -15.87 12.13 11.37
N SER A 15 -16.45 10.96 11.13
CA SER A 15 -17.92 10.79 11.07
C SER A 15 -18.33 9.32 10.93
N ALA A 16 -19.30 8.89 11.75
CA ALA A 16 -19.98 7.61 11.63
C ALA A 16 -21.08 7.61 10.53
N PHE A 17 -21.52 8.76 10.06
CA PHE A 17 -22.73 8.90 9.23
C PHE A 17 -22.49 9.10 7.73
N ASN A 18 -21.27 9.48 7.31
CA ASN A 18 -20.95 9.67 5.89
C ASN A 18 -19.53 9.17 5.60
N ALA A 19 -19.41 7.87 5.47
CA ALA A 19 -18.15 7.17 5.28
C ALA A 19 -17.38 7.60 4.02
N GLN A 20 -18.07 7.95 2.93
CA GLN A 20 -17.40 8.30 1.67
C GLN A 20 -16.78 9.70 1.71
N SER A 21 -17.47 10.68 2.29
CA SER A 21 -16.92 12.03 2.49
C SER A 21 -15.82 12.03 3.55
N ALA A 22 -15.98 11.21 4.61
CA ALA A 22 -14.99 11.01 5.64
C ALA A 22 -13.68 10.41 5.08
N ALA A 23 -13.77 9.44 4.17
CA ALA A 23 -12.60 8.83 3.55
C ALA A 23 -11.76 9.83 2.72
N VAL A 24 -12.39 10.74 1.98
CA VAL A 24 -11.69 11.79 1.21
C VAL A 24 -11.02 12.78 2.17
N THR A 25 -11.72 13.19 3.21
CA THR A 25 -11.21 14.12 4.23
C THR A 25 -10.06 13.47 5.02
N ALA A 26 -10.20 12.21 5.41
CA ALA A 26 -9.14 11.44 6.08
C ALA A 26 -7.88 11.35 5.23
N GLY A 27 -8.01 11.07 3.93
CA GLY A 27 -6.88 11.05 3.01
C GLY A 27 -6.15 12.40 2.90
N ARG A 28 -6.90 13.51 2.89
CA ARG A 28 -6.31 14.86 2.89
C ARG A 28 -5.58 15.18 4.21
N LEU A 29 -6.19 14.84 5.34
CA LEU A 29 -5.60 15.04 6.67
C LEU A 29 -4.35 14.17 6.86
N MET A 30 -4.40 12.92 6.41
CA MET A 30 -3.24 12.03 6.39
C MET A 30 -2.09 12.67 5.60
N LEU A 31 -2.33 13.10 4.37
CA LEU A 31 -1.29 13.73 3.54
C LEU A 31 -0.73 15.00 4.19
N LYS A 32 -1.60 15.83 4.80
CA LYS A 32 -1.16 17.01 5.54
C LYS A 32 -0.24 16.61 6.71
N ARG A 33 -0.61 15.58 7.48
CA ARG A 33 0.19 15.09 8.60
C ARG A 33 1.55 14.56 8.14
N LEU A 34 1.57 13.75 7.07
CA LEU A 34 2.80 13.21 6.51
C LEU A 34 3.76 14.32 6.05
N LYS A 35 3.24 15.37 5.41
CA LYS A 35 4.05 16.56 5.03
C LYS A 35 4.63 17.27 6.24
N GLN A 36 3.83 17.50 7.30
CA GLN A 36 4.32 18.11 8.53
C GLN A 36 5.44 17.31 9.20
N LEU A 37 5.37 15.98 9.16
CA LEU A 37 6.42 15.11 9.69
C LEU A 37 7.69 15.20 8.84
N ALA A 38 7.53 15.21 7.51
CA ALA A 38 8.63 15.38 6.58
C ALA A 38 9.34 16.72 6.75
N ASP A 39 8.59 17.84 6.88
CA ASP A 39 9.13 19.17 7.10
C ASP A 39 9.95 19.27 8.41
N ARG A 40 9.67 18.39 9.37
CA ARG A 40 10.38 18.30 10.66
C ARG A 40 11.50 17.27 10.65
N ASN A 41 11.79 16.64 9.53
CA ASN A 41 12.77 15.55 9.39
C ASN A 41 12.52 14.38 10.36
N VAL A 42 11.25 14.06 10.64
CA VAL A 42 10.85 12.94 11.50
C VAL A 42 10.63 11.70 10.67
N SER A 43 11.16 10.56 11.12
CA SER A 43 10.83 9.25 10.52
C SER A 43 9.38 8.87 10.77
N PHE A 44 8.67 8.46 9.74
CA PHE A 44 7.26 8.05 9.82
C PHE A 44 6.98 6.82 8.96
N ALA A 45 5.88 6.16 9.27
CA ALA A 45 5.32 5.08 8.46
C ALA A 45 3.83 5.34 8.21
N PHE A 46 3.31 4.84 7.11
CA PHE A 46 1.89 4.93 6.78
C PHE A 46 1.43 3.76 5.93
N GLU A 47 0.13 3.45 6.00
CA GLU A 47 -0.50 2.45 5.17
C GLU A 47 -1.17 3.07 3.95
N THR A 48 -1.06 2.38 2.82
CA THR A 48 -1.74 2.75 1.58
C THR A 48 -1.93 1.53 0.70
N THR A 49 -2.98 1.52 -0.11
CA THR A 49 -3.18 0.48 -1.14
C THR A 49 -2.28 0.67 -2.36
N LEU A 50 -1.48 1.75 -2.41
CA LEU A 50 -0.70 2.21 -3.59
C LEU A 50 -1.54 2.44 -4.86
N ALA A 51 -2.88 2.36 -4.76
CA ALA A 51 -3.77 2.55 -5.91
C ALA A 51 -3.83 4.01 -6.39
N SER A 52 -3.45 4.97 -5.54
CA SER A 52 -3.27 6.38 -5.90
C SER A 52 -1.87 6.61 -6.44
N ARG A 53 -1.77 7.46 -7.45
CA ARG A 53 -0.48 7.95 -7.99
C ARG A 53 0.02 9.21 -7.28
N THR A 54 -0.81 9.79 -6.42
CA THR A 54 -0.59 11.11 -5.80
C THR A 54 0.64 11.15 -4.89
N PHE A 55 0.98 10.03 -4.25
CA PHE A 55 2.14 9.99 -3.36
C PHE A 55 3.48 9.92 -4.10
N ALA A 56 3.52 9.38 -5.32
CA ALA A 56 4.78 9.10 -6.01
C ALA A 56 5.64 10.36 -6.27
N PRO A 57 5.11 11.49 -6.76
CA PRO A 57 5.91 12.71 -6.93
C PRO A 57 6.49 13.21 -5.61
N TRP A 58 5.67 13.28 -4.57
CA TRP A 58 6.11 13.73 -3.25
C TRP A 58 7.15 12.79 -2.61
N LEU A 59 6.98 11.46 -2.73
CA LEU A 59 7.97 10.50 -2.25
C LEU A 59 9.28 10.60 -3.02
N LYS A 60 9.24 10.91 -4.32
CA LYS A 60 10.43 11.19 -5.12
C LYS A 60 11.18 12.43 -4.61
N GLU A 61 10.45 13.48 -4.26
CA GLU A 61 11.05 14.69 -3.65
C GLU A 61 11.69 14.35 -2.29
N LEU A 62 11.02 13.58 -1.44
CA LEU A 62 11.56 13.16 -0.14
C LEU A 62 12.83 12.32 -0.29
N THR A 63 12.86 11.37 -1.21
CA THR A 63 14.05 10.53 -1.43
C THR A 63 15.21 11.36 -2.00
N ALA A 64 14.94 12.33 -2.87
CA ALA A 64 15.95 13.29 -3.33
C ALA A 64 16.45 14.19 -2.19
N GLY A 65 15.62 14.46 -1.18
CA GLY A 65 15.96 15.21 0.03
C GLY A 65 16.65 14.38 1.13
N GLY A 66 16.99 13.10 0.86
CA GLY A 66 17.75 12.25 1.77
C GLY A 66 16.93 11.27 2.62
N TYR A 67 15.60 11.20 2.43
CA TYR A 67 14.80 10.15 3.07
C TYR A 67 15.06 8.77 2.44
N SER A 68 15.16 7.74 3.28
CA SER A 68 15.13 6.35 2.85
C SER A 68 13.70 5.85 2.78
N LEU A 69 13.22 5.51 1.58
CA LEU A 69 11.89 4.93 1.37
C LEU A 69 11.96 3.41 1.43
N ASN A 70 11.26 2.82 2.40
CA ASN A 70 11.13 1.37 2.52
C ASN A 70 9.66 0.97 2.33
N ILE A 71 9.39 -0.03 1.48
CA ILE A 71 8.03 -0.53 1.21
C ILE A 71 7.93 -1.99 1.61
N VAL A 72 6.92 -2.30 2.43
CA VAL A 72 6.43 -3.66 2.65
C VAL A 72 5.13 -3.82 1.87
N PHE A 73 5.14 -4.63 0.82
CA PHE A 73 3.98 -4.89 -0.01
C PHE A 73 3.33 -6.21 0.42
N LEU A 74 2.09 -6.15 0.86
CA LEU A 74 1.30 -7.31 1.25
C LEU A 74 0.47 -7.78 0.05
N TRP A 75 0.97 -8.79 -0.65
CA TRP A 75 0.35 -9.31 -1.85
C TRP A 75 -0.73 -10.35 -1.53
N LEU A 76 -1.71 -10.42 -2.40
CA LEU A 76 -2.77 -11.43 -2.45
C LEU A 76 -2.83 -12.05 -3.85
N PRO A 77 -3.16 -13.35 -3.99
CA PRO A 77 -3.12 -14.06 -5.28
C PRO A 77 -4.09 -13.56 -6.34
N ASN A 78 -5.20 -12.95 -5.92
CA ASN A 78 -6.24 -12.43 -6.80
C ASN A 78 -7.12 -11.40 -6.06
N PRO A 79 -7.96 -10.63 -6.76
CA PRO A 79 -8.82 -9.63 -6.15
C PRO A 79 -9.93 -10.24 -5.27
N GLU A 80 -10.30 -11.50 -5.44
CA GLU A 80 -11.31 -12.20 -4.63
C GLU A 80 -10.86 -12.27 -3.16
N PHE A 81 -9.58 -12.54 -2.91
CA PHE A 81 -9.01 -12.49 -1.55
C PHE A 81 -9.12 -11.09 -0.93
N ALA A 82 -8.89 -10.04 -1.73
CA ALA A 82 -9.03 -8.67 -1.24
C ALA A 82 -10.49 -8.34 -0.88
N VAL A 83 -11.45 -8.82 -1.68
CA VAL A 83 -12.90 -8.66 -1.42
C VAL A 83 -13.29 -9.42 -0.14
N ALA A 84 -12.86 -10.68 0.00
CA ALA A 84 -13.14 -11.49 1.20
C ALA A 84 -12.60 -10.81 2.47
N ARG A 85 -11.38 -10.28 2.45
CA ARG A 85 -10.81 -9.55 3.59
C ARG A 85 -11.58 -8.29 3.97
N VAL A 86 -12.15 -7.58 2.99
CA VAL A 86 -13.02 -6.44 3.28
C VAL A 86 -14.30 -6.94 3.96
N ALA A 87 -14.90 -8.04 3.50
CA ALA A 87 -16.08 -8.63 4.12
C ALA A 87 -15.81 -9.07 5.57
N ASP A 88 -14.69 -9.77 5.82
CA ASP A 88 -14.26 -10.17 7.17
C ASP A 88 -14.08 -8.97 8.10
N ARG A 89 -13.43 -7.91 7.59
CA ARG A 89 -13.24 -6.68 8.33
C ARG A 89 -14.57 -5.99 8.67
N VAL A 90 -15.52 -5.97 7.75
CA VAL A 90 -16.87 -5.41 7.98
C VAL A 90 -17.62 -6.22 9.02
N ALA A 91 -17.53 -7.55 8.99
CA ALA A 91 -18.12 -8.43 10.00
C ALA A 91 -17.57 -8.16 11.41
N LEU A 92 -16.34 -7.64 11.51
CA LEU A 92 -15.69 -7.22 12.77
C LEU A 92 -15.94 -5.74 13.11
N GLY A 93 -16.90 -5.07 12.45
CA GLY A 93 -17.25 -3.67 12.72
C GLY A 93 -16.40 -2.64 11.96
N GLY A 94 -15.60 -3.08 10.99
CA GLY A 94 -14.81 -2.19 10.15
C GLY A 94 -15.63 -1.54 9.03
N HIS A 95 -15.03 -0.55 8.37
CA HIS A 95 -15.65 0.19 7.28
C HIS A 95 -15.79 -0.64 6.00
N ASP A 96 -16.96 -0.59 5.39
CA ASP A 96 -17.22 -1.21 4.09
C ASP A 96 -16.61 -0.42 2.93
N VAL A 97 -16.14 -1.15 1.91
CA VAL A 97 -15.64 -0.61 0.64
C VAL A 97 -16.31 -1.38 -0.50
N PRO A 98 -17.02 -0.69 -1.42
CA PRO A 98 -17.68 -1.36 -2.53
C PRO A 98 -16.73 -2.27 -3.32
N GLU A 99 -17.17 -3.49 -3.65
CA GLU A 99 -16.35 -4.52 -4.32
C GLU A 99 -15.64 -3.99 -5.57
N LYS A 100 -16.35 -3.23 -6.42
CA LYS A 100 -15.77 -2.60 -7.61
C LYS A 100 -14.57 -1.71 -7.28
N VAL A 101 -14.60 -1.02 -6.13
CA VAL A 101 -13.50 -0.17 -5.66
C VAL A 101 -12.34 -1.03 -5.17
N VAL A 102 -12.62 -2.11 -4.44
CA VAL A 102 -11.60 -3.07 -3.98
C VAL A 102 -10.85 -3.67 -5.16
N ARG A 103 -11.55 -4.22 -6.14
CA ARG A 103 -10.97 -4.81 -7.36
C ARG A 103 -10.11 -3.80 -8.14
N ARG A 104 -10.62 -2.58 -8.30
CA ARG A 104 -9.87 -1.51 -8.95
C ARG A 104 -8.60 -1.13 -8.18
N ARG A 105 -8.68 -1.04 -6.84
CA ARG A 105 -7.52 -0.74 -5.99
C ARG A 105 -6.48 -1.86 -6.03
N TYR A 106 -6.92 -3.12 -6.03
CA TYR A 106 -6.04 -4.28 -6.19
C TYR A 106 -5.20 -4.17 -7.47
N ALA A 107 -5.84 -4.08 -8.62
CA ALA A 107 -5.17 -4.03 -9.91
C ALA A 107 -4.25 -2.80 -10.07
N ARG A 108 -4.68 -1.63 -9.55
CA ARG A 108 -3.86 -0.41 -9.57
C ARG A 108 -2.71 -0.46 -8.60
N GLY A 109 -2.91 -1.03 -7.41
CA GLY A 109 -1.91 -1.10 -6.36
C GLY A 109 -0.67 -1.86 -6.82
N ILE A 110 -0.87 -3.05 -7.38
CA ILE A 110 0.25 -3.87 -7.86
C ILE A 110 0.97 -3.20 -9.04
N ARG A 111 0.24 -2.66 -10.00
CA ARG A 111 0.84 -1.96 -11.15
C ARG A 111 1.64 -0.74 -10.69
N ASN A 112 1.06 0.12 -9.87
CA ASN A 112 1.74 1.31 -9.36
C ASN A 112 2.94 0.97 -8.50
N PHE A 113 2.89 -0.15 -7.73
CA PHE A 113 4.06 -0.62 -6.99
C PHE A 113 5.24 -0.80 -7.94
N PHE A 114 5.07 -1.55 -9.03
CA PHE A 114 6.15 -1.82 -9.97
C PHE A 114 6.58 -0.61 -10.80
N GLU A 115 5.61 0.16 -11.31
CA GLU A 115 5.88 1.25 -12.25
C GLU A 115 6.34 2.55 -11.56
N LEU A 116 5.79 2.85 -10.37
CA LEU A 116 5.93 4.18 -9.77
C LEU A 116 6.67 4.17 -8.43
N TYR A 117 6.36 3.21 -7.55
CA TYR A 117 6.82 3.26 -6.18
C TYR A 117 8.11 2.48 -5.95
N ARG A 118 8.20 1.26 -6.48
CA ARG A 118 9.38 0.41 -6.35
C ARG A 118 10.67 1.10 -6.80
N PRO A 119 10.71 1.82 -7.94
CA PRO A 119 11.93 2.51 -8.39
C PRO A 119 12.46 3.56 -7.42
N LEU A 120 11.60 4.07 -6.52
CA LEU A 120 11.96 5.10 -5.53
C LEU A 120 12.50 4.50 -4.23
N THR A 121 12.43 3.18 -4.04
CA THR A 121 12.73 2.55 -2.75
C THR A 121 14.21 2.37 -2.51
N SER A 122 14.64 2.60 -1.26
CA SER A 122 15.93 2.13 -0.75
C SER A 122 15.88 0.62 -0.51
N MET A 123 14.72 0.09 -0.10
CA MET A 123 14.46 -1.34 0.05
C MET A 123 12.96 -1.60 -0.11
N TRP A 124 12.62 -2.74 -0.70
CA TRP A 124 11.25 -3.26 -0.69
C TRP A 124 11.24 -4.75 -0.37
N ARG A 125 10.15 -5.19 0.25
CA ARG A 125 9.84 -6.59 0.49
C ARG A 125 8.38 -6.86 0.12
N MET A 126 8.14 -7.98 -0.54
CA MET A 126 6.80 -8.42 -0.94
C MET A 126 6.48 -9.72 -0.23
N TYR A 127 5.33 -9.77 0.42
CA TYR A 127 4.88 -10.93 1.19
C TYR A 127 3.55 -11.46 0.67
N ASP A 128 3.43 -12.79 0.55
CA ASP A 128 2.14 -13.46 0.41
C ASP A 128 1.44 -13.48 1.77
N THR A 129 0.25 -12.91 1.79
CA THR A 129 -0.61 -12.84 2.98
C THR A 129 -1.91 -13.64 2.81
N SER A 130 -2.01 -14.48 1.77
CA SER A 130 -3.23 -15.26 1.47
C SER A 130 -3.47 -16.42 2.44
N ARG A 131 -2.44 -16.82 3.18
CA ARG A 131 -2.48 -17.93 4.13
C ARG A 131 -2.45 -17.42 5.56
N GLU A 132 -2.61 -18.35 6.51
CA GLU A 132 -2.47 -18.05 7.94
C GLU A 132 -1.08 -17.50 8.28
N PRO A 133 -0.99 -16.64 9.31
CA PRO A 133 0.28 -16.08 9.77
C PRO A 133 1.33 -17.15 10.12
N PRO A 134 2.61 -16.87 9.94
CA PRO A 134 3.18 -15.59 9.47
C PRO A 134 3.12 -15.41 7.94
N PRO A 135 3.07 -14.15 7.44
CA PRO A 135 3.21 -13.87 6.01
C PRO A 135 4.50 -14.45 5.45
N ARG A 136 4.46 -14.96 4.20
CA ARG A 136 5.62 -15.57 3.54
C ARG A 136 6.29 -14.57 2.61
N LEU A 137 7.61 -14.43 2.71
CA LEU A 137 8.37 -13.60 1.78
C LEU A 137 8.28 -14.20 0.37
N ILE A 138 7.90 -13.38 -0.61
CA ILE A 138 7.93 -13.73 -2.03
C ILE A 138 9.25 -13.28 -2.63
N ALA A 139 9.56 -12.01 -2.49
CA ALA A 139 10.77 -11.41 -3.04
C ALA A 139 11.14 -10.12 -2.27
N ALA A 140 12.41 -9.73 -2.40
CA ALA A 140 12.95 -8.50 -1.86
C ALA A 140 13.93 -7.85 -2.83
N GLY A 141 14.14 -6.53 -2.69
CA GLY A 141 15.09 -5.83 -3.54
C GLY A 141 15.21 -4.34 -3.21
N ARG A 142 15.84 -3.61 -4.12
CA ARG A 142 16.12 -2.17 -4.03
C ARG A 142 15.82 -1.51 -5.36
N GLY A 143 15.08 -0.41 -5.34
CA GLY A 143 14.70 0.25 -6.57
C GLY A 143 14.06 -0.74 -7.55
N SER A 144 14.49 -0.75 -8.79
CA SER A 144 14.02 -1.70 -9.81
C SER A 144 14.72 -3.08 -9.77
N THR A 145 15.72 -3.28 -8.90
CA THR A 145 16.47 -4.54 -8.78
C THR A 145 15.74 -5.51 -7.85
N VAL A 146 15.76 -6.79 -8.22
CA VAL A 146 15.34 -7.91 -7.36
C VAL A 146 16.60 -8.54 -6.82
N ASP A 147 16.78 -8.52 -5.49
CA ASP A 147 17.97 -9.08 -4.84
C ASP A 147 17.74 -10.53 -4.41
N GLN A 148 16.49 -10.91 -4.11
CA GLN A 148 16.11 -12.21 -3.57
C GLN A 148 14.70 -12.60 -4.03
N ILE A 149 14.51 -13.88 -4.34
CA ILE A 149 13.19 -14.49 -4.61
C ILE A 149 13.10 -15.77 -3.80
N ASP A 150 12.16 -15.81 -2.84
CA ASP A 150 11.92 -16.97 -1.98
C ASP A 150 10.79 -17.85 -2.52
N ASP A 151 9.76 -17.25 -3.15
CA ASP A 151 8.65 -17.96 -3.78
C ASP A 151 8.63 -17.68 -5.29
N GLN A 152 9.28 -18.56 -6.05
CA GLN A 152 9.39 -18.46 -7.50
C GLN A 152 8.04 -18.53 -8.23
N ASP A 153 7.10 -19.33 -7.72
CA ASP A 153 5.81 -19.51 -8.38
C ASP A 153 4.90 -18.28 -8.17
N ALA A 154 4.87 -17.73 -6.95
CA ALA A 154 4.19 -16.48 -6.70
C ALA A 154 4.80 -15.33 -7.51
N TRP A 155 6.13 -15.25 -7.58
CA TRP A 155 6.83 -14.22 -8.34
C TRP A 155 6.50 -14.28 -9.84
N ARG A 156 6.54 -15.46 -10.46
CA ARG A 156 6.16 -15.65 -11.87
C ARG A 156 4.69 -15.28 -12.16
N ARG A 157 3.78 -15.52 -11.20
CA ARG A 157 2.37 -15.10 -11.34
C ARG A 157 2.26 -13.58 -11.37
N ILE A 158 2.98 -12.91 -10.46
CA ILE A 158 3.03 -11.45 -10.37
C ILE A 158 3.57 -10.85 -11.67
N GLU A 159 4.69 -11.36 -12.16
CA GLU A 159 5.29 -10.90 -13.43
C GLU A 159 4.33 -11.03 -14.60
N ARG A 160 3.63 -12.17 -14.71
CA ARG A 160 2.61 -12.37 -15.75
C ARG A 160 1.43 -11.39 -15.62
N GLU A 161 1.00 -11.08 -14.40
CA GLU A 161 -0.09 -10.11 -14.19
C GLU A 161 0.30 -8.70 -14.65
N ILE A 162 1.57 -8.33 -14.45
CA ILE A 162 2.06 -7.00 -14.81
C ILE A 162 2.36 -6.89 -16.30
N HIS A 163 2.99 -7.90 -16.90
CA HIS A 163 3.44 -7.88 -18.29
C HIS A 163 2.44 -8.49 -19.27
N GLY A 164 1.51 -9.32 -18.82
CA GLY A 164 0.54 -10.04 -19.67
C GLY A 164 -0.67 -9.21 -20.10
N LYS A 165 -0.72 -7.91 -19.81
CA LYS A 165 -1.77 -6.97 -20.21
C LYS A 165 -1.27 -5.92 -21.21
N SER A 166 -0.29 -6.31 -22.04
CA SER A 166 0.10 -5.53 -23.23
C SER A 166 -0.76 -5.91 -24.41
#